data_1a4afead5026e20d869c169a85c228d8
#
_entry.id   1a4afead5026e20d869c169a85c228d8
#
_cell.length_a   1.000
_cell.length_b   1.000
_cell.length_c   1.000
_cell.angle_alpha   90.00
_cell.angle_beta   90.00
_cell.angle_gamma   90.00
#
_symmetry.space_group_name_H-M   'P 1'
#
loop_
_entity.id
_entity.type
_entity.pdbx_description
1 polymer ?
#
loop_
_entity_poly.entity_id
_entity_poly.type
_entity_poly.pdbx_seq_one_letter_code
_entity_poly.pdbx_strand_id
1 'polypeptide(L)'
;RRTAPALLIALSLLAGCASRPDGVLIPISESVPGASKVDLLVATTRKPSDNPGLLYSGERDQDISLTEIVVSIPPDKNRKVGEVQWPKKMPPNPLKEFATVEVKAINTESGARQWLNHSLPKSRRVMVFVHGFNNTFEDSVYRFAQIVHDSGADVAPVIFTWPSRGSVFDYNYDKESTNYSRDALETVLRKIAEDPRVKDITIMAHSMGSWLTVEALRQMAIRDKRVDRKITDVILASPDLDVDVFNKQFRAM
;
A
#
# COMPACT_ATOMS: atom_id res chain seq x y z
N ARG A 1 8.54 3.73 -52.09
CA ARG A 1 8.99 2.70 -51.14
C ARG A 1 9.62 3.36 -49.93
N ARG A 2 8.79 3.71 -48.94
CA ARG A 2 9.19 4.27 -47.63
C ARG A 2 8.37 3.57 -46.54
N THR A 3 8.80 2.37 -46.09
CA THR A 3 8.11 1.58 -45.06
C THR A 3 9.03 1.14 -43.91
N ALA A 4 10.18 1.82 -43.72
CA ALA A 4 11.15 1.38 -42.71
C ALA A 4 11.07 2.07 -41.31
N PRO A 5 10.42 3.23 -41.04
CA PRO A 5 10.44 3.81 -39.69
C PRO A 5 9.35 3.30 -38.76
N ALA A 6 8.25 2.71 -39.27
CA ALA A 6 7.15 2.29 -38.39
C ALA A 6 7.43 1.00 -37.60
N LEU A 7 8.31 0.15 -38.07
CA LEU A 7 8.65 -1.12 -37.42
C LEU A 7 9.62 -0.95 -36.22
N LEU A 8 10.42 0.10 -36.22
CA LEU A 8 11.37 0.41 -35.11
C LEU A 8 10.69 1.00 -33.89
N ILE A 9 9.55 1.69 -34.06
CA ILE A 9 8.81 2.29 -32.93
C ILE A 9 7.99 1.21 -32.20
N ALA A 10 7.53 0.17 -32.88
CA ALA A 10 6.78 -0.94 -32.27
C ALA A 10 7.68 -1.86 -31.39
N LEU A 11 8.99 -1.96 -31.69
CA LEU A 11 9.93 -2.78 -30.90
C LEU A 11 10.37 -2.12 -29.60
N SER A 12 10.29 -0.79 -29.49
CA SER A 12 10.69 -0.05 -28.28
C SER A 12 9.63 -0.09 -27.16
N LEU A 13 8.40 -0.51 -27.47
CA LEU A 13 7.32 -0.64 -26.47
C LEU A 13 7.32 -2.00 -25.75
N LEU A 14 8.12 -2.96 -26.21
CA LEU A 14 8.23 -4.30 -25.61
C LEU A 14 9.37 -4.42 -24.57
N ALA A 15 10.16 -3.38 -24.36
CA ALA A 15 11.29 -3.42 -23.42
C ALA A 15 10.93 -3.11 -21.96
N GLY A 16 9.64 -2.97 -21.62
CA GLY A 16 9.17 -2.53 -20.30
C GLY A 16 8.75 -3.62 -19.31
N CYS A 17 8.74 -4.90 -19.71
CA CYS A 17 8.38 -6.01 -18.83
C CYS A 17 9.61 -6.85 -18.47
N ALA A 18 10.59 -6.27 -17.80
CA ALA A 18 11.50 -7.09 -17.02
C ALA A 18 10.67 -7.66 -15.86
N SER A 19 10.35 -8.96 -15.91
CA SER A 19 9.67 -9.65 -14.81
C SER A 19 10.50 -9.46 -13.55
N ARG A 20 9.89 -8.94 -12.51
CA ARG A 20 10.52 -8.82 -11.19
C ARG A 20 10.79 -10.22 -10.68
N PRO A 21 11.88 -10.45 -9.92
CA PRO A 21 12.10 -11.74 -9.31
C PRO A 21 11.03 -12.03 -8.28
N ASP A 22 10.56 -13.28 -8.24
CA ASP A 22 9.68 -13.73 -7.16
C ASP A 22 10.43 -13.74 -5.82
N GLY A 23 9.69 -13.60 -4.73
CA GLY A 23 10.25 -13.74 -3.39
C GLY A 23 10.89 -12.47 -2.82
N VAL A 24 10.60 -11.29 -3.36
CA VAL A 24 11.13 -10.02 -2.83
C VAL A 24 10.71 -9.74 -1.37
N LEU A 25 9.67 -10.41 -0.89
CA LEU A 25 9.21 -10.32 0.49
C LEU A 25 9.85 -11.36 1.43
N ILE A 26 10.73 -12.21 0.93
CA ILE A 26 11.52 -13.11 1.79
C ILE A 26 12.55 -12.28 2.56
N PRO A 27 12.51 -12.31 3.91
CA PRO A 27 13.42 -11.50 4.71
C PRO A 27 14.88 -11.87 4.51
N ILE A 28 15.73 -10.85 4.47
CA ILE A 28 17.18 -11.01 4.53
C ILE A 28 17.73 -10.56 5.89
N SER A 29 18.80 -11.18 6.36
CA SER A 29 19.47 -10.83 7.62
C SER A 29 20.52 -9.73 7.45
N GLU A 30 20.89 -9.39 6.21
CA GLU A 30 21.95 -8.43 5.92
C GLU A 30 21.49 -7.01 6.24
N SER A 31 22.30 -6.31 7.02
CA SER A 31 22.13 -4.87 7.30
C SER A 31 23.34 -4.11 6.79
N VAL A 32 23.09 -3.01 6.10
CA VAL A 32 24.17 -2.20 5.52
C VAL A 32 24.21 -0.81 6.15
N PRO A 33 25.39 -0.25 6.39
CA PRO A 33 25.55 1.10 6.92
C PRO A 33 24.89 2.14 6.01
N GLY A 34 24.10 3.04 6.62
CA GLY A 34 23.43 4.13 5.91
C GLY A 34 22.12 3.75 5.20
N ALA A 35 21.71 2.48 5.27
CA ALA A 35 20.35 2.09 4.87
C ALA A 35 19.33 2.57 5.90
N SER A 36 18.18 2.99 5.43
CA SER A 36 17.03 3.33 6.26
C SER A 36 16.08 2.14 6.38
N LYS A 37 15.26 2.11 7.43
CA LYS A 37 14.21 1.10 7.61
C LYS A 37 12.87 1.79 7.73
N VAL A 38 11.86 1.24 7.05
CA VAL A 38 10.47 1.64 7.21
C VAL A 38 9.71 0.43 7.74
N ASP A 39 9.12 0.59 8.91
CA ASP A 39 8.32 -0.42 9.59
C ASP A 39 6.84 -0.14 9.29
N LEU A 40 6.19 -1.04 8.58
CA LEU A 40 4.83 -0.90 8.08
C LEU A 40 3.89 -1.88 8.79
N LEU A 41 2.73 -1.39 9.23
CA LEU A 41 1.59 -2.27 9.51
C LEU A 41 0.79 -2.44 8.21
N VAL A 42 0.64 -3.66 7.78
CA VAL A 42 -0.18 -4.03 6.62
C VAL A 42 -1.50 -4.61 7.10
N ALA A 43 -2.61 -4.04 6.66
CA ALA A 43 -3.94 -4.63 6.77
C ALA A 43 -4.41 -5.05 5.37
N THR A 44 -4.94 -6.26 5.23
CA THR A 44 -5.28 -6.78 3.90
C THR A 44 -6.53 -7.66 3.90
N THR A 45 -7.29 -7.59 2.81
CA THR A 45 -8.37 -8.52 2.45
C THR A 45 -7.95 -9.49 1.34
N ARG A 46 -6.66 -9.58 1.07
CA ARG A 46 -6.09 -10.55 0.14
C ARG A 46 -5.98 -11.92 0.81
N LYS A 47 -6.24 -12.96 0.05
CA LYS A 47 -6.05 -14.33 0.51
C LYS A 47 -4.57 -14.62 0.73
N PRO A 48 -4.20 -15.22 1.88
CA PRO A 48 -2.83 -15.69 2.10
C PRO A 48 -2.37 -16.62 0.96
N SER A 49 -1.10 -16.52 0.61
CA SER A 49 -0.47 -17.36 -0.41
C SER A 49 0.32 -18.49 0.25
N ASP A 50 0.30 -19.67 -0.36
CA ASP A 50 1.17 -20.78 0.03
C ASP A 50 2.64 -20.52 -0.35
N ASN A 51 2.89 -19.54 -1.21
CA ASN A 51 4.23 -19.08 -1.55
C ASN A 51 4.70 -18.00 -0.54
N PRO A 52 5.67 -18.31 0.34
CA PRO A 52 6.13 -17.37 1.36
C PRO A 52 6.78 -16.10 0.77
N GLY A 53 7.22 -16.16 -0.48
CA GLY A 53 7.76 -14.99 -1.18
C GLY A 53 6.71 -13.99 -1.64
N LEU A 54 5.44 -14.40 -1.73
CA LEU A 54 4.31 -13.54 -2.10
C LEU A 54 3.51 -13.06 -0.89
N LEU A 55 3.50 -13.81 0.20
CA LEU A 55 2.70 -13.64 1.43
C LEU A 55 1.19 -13.64 1.17
N TYR A 56 0.71 -12.83 0.25
CA TYR A 56 -0.71 -12.69 -0.13
C TYR A 56 -0.89 -12.66 -1.64
N SER A 57 -1.95 -13.28 -2.09
CA SER A 57 -2.32 -13.38 -3.52
C SER A 57 -3.18 -12.18 -3.98
N GLY A 58 -3.60 -12.19 -5.24
CA GLY A 58 -4.61 -11.26 -5.77
C GLY A 58 -6.05 -11.68 -5.50
N GLU A 59 -6.28 -12.80 -4.81
CA GLU A 59 -7.61 -13.32 -4.51
C GLU A 59 -8.18 -12.72 -3.21
N ARG A 60 -9.51 -12.72 -3.08
CA ARG A 60 -10.25 -12.17 -1.94
C ARG A 60 -10.27 -13.14 -0.77
N ASP A 61 -10.07 -12.62 0.44
CA ASP A 61 -10.35 -13.31 1.70
C ASP A 61 -11.51 -12.64 2.43
N GLN A 62 -12.23 -13.38 3.25
CA GLN A 62 -13.34 -12.85 4.06
C GLN A 62 -12.84 -12.08 5.28
N ASP A 63 -11.69 -12.47 5.81
CA ASP A 63 -11.10 -11.90 6.99
C ASP A 63 -10.05 -10.83 6.66
N ILE A 64 -9.85 -9.91 7.60
CA ILE A 64 -8.75 -8.95 7.55
C ILE A 64 -7.53 -9.61 8.19
N SER A 65 -6.46 -9.76 7.41
CA SER A 65 -5.16 -10.19 7.92
C SER A 65 -4.28 -8.97 8.22
N LEU A 66 -3.47 -9.08 9.30
CA LEU A 66 -2.51 -8.06 9.69
C LEU A 66 -1.09 -8.63 9.66
N THR A 67 -0.16 -7.85 9.14
CA THR A 67 1.27 -8.23 9.05
C THR A 67 2.14 -7.00 9.29
N GLU A 68 3.13 -7.13 10.14
CA GLU A 68 4.23 -6.17 10.29
C GLU A 68 5.29 -6.51 9.24
N ILE A 69 5.70 -5.53 8.44
CA ILE A 69 6.73 -5.68 7.42
C ILE A 69 7.73 -4.55 7.54
N VAL A 70 9.00 -4.89 7.73
CA VAL A 70 10.09 -3.92 7.74
C VAL A 70 10.84 -3.98 6.42
N VAL A 71 10.87 -2.84 5.72
CA VAL A 71 11.57 -2.67 4.45
C VAL A 71 12.85 -1.87 4.66
N SER A 72 13.98 -2.43 4.22
CA SER A 72 15.26 -1.73 4.14
C SER A 72 15.34 -0.97 2.83
N ILE A 73 15.66 0.31 2.93
CA ILE A 73 15.81 1.23 1.79
C ILE A 73 17.29 1.55 1.64
N PRO A 74 17.86 1.43 0.44
CA PRO A 74 19.28 1.70 0.20
C PRO A 74 19.69 3.11 0.64
N PRO A 75 20.98 3.32 0.96
CA PRO A 75 21.50 4.66 1.25
C PRO A 75 21.16 5.66 0.16
N ASP A 76 20.79 6.89 0.51
CA ASP A 76 20.30 7.93 -0.43
C ASP A 76 21.25 8.19 -1.60
N LYS A 77 22.56 8.08 -1.38
CA LYS A 77 23.57 8.22 -2.44
C LYS A 77 23.49 7.14 -3.54
N ASN A 78 22.81 6.03 -3.26
CA ASN A 78 22.70 4.87 -4.16
C ASN A 78 21.30 4.71 -4.74
N ARG A 79 20.39 5.65 -4.46
CA ARG A 79 19.00 5.58 -4.88
C ARG A 79 18.55 6.83 -5.61
N LYS A 80 17.40 6.73 -6.26
CA LYS A 80 16.72 7.85 -6.89
C LYS A 80 15.41 8.10 -6.17
N VAL A 81 15.21 9.31 -5.68
CA VAL A 81 13.98 9.75 -4.99
C VAL A 81 12.77 9.56 -5.91
N GLY A 82 11.67 9.08 -5.35
CA GLY A 82 10.44 8.80 -6.10
C GLY A 82 10.42 7.44 -6.80
N GLU A 83 11.51 6.68 -6.76
CA GLU A 83 11.59 5.36 -7.39
C GLU A 83 11.84 4.26 -6.37
N VAL A 84 11.20 3.11 -6.59
CA VAL A 84 11.54 1.86 -5.90
C VAL A 84 12.68 1.20 -6.68
N GLN A 85 13.83 1.03 -6.05
CA GLN A 85 14.93 0.25 -6.61
C GLN A 85 14.64 -1.23 -6.39
N TRP A 86 13.93 -1.82 -7.35
CA TRP A 86 13.55 -3.24 -7.31
C TRP A 86 14.76 -4.16 -7.39
N PRO A 87 14.76 -5.28 -6.64
CA PRO A 87 15.75 -6.33 -6.81
C PRO A 87 15.79 -6.85 -8.25
N LYS A 88 16.98 -7.02 -8.78
CA LYS A 88 17.18 -7.65 -10.10
C LYS A 88 17.28 -9.17 -10.02
N LYS A 89 17.66 -9.66 -8.85
CA LYS A 89 17.75 -11.09 -8.51
C LYS A 89 17.61 -11.27 -7.01
N MET A 90 17.31 -12.48 -6.58
CA MET A 90 17.29 -12.84 -5.17
C MET A 90 18.58 -13.55 -4.74
N PRO A 91 19.09 -13.32 -3.53
CA PRO A 91 18.68 -12.28 -2.60
C PRO A 91 19.01 -10.87 -3.12
N PRO A 92 18.26 -9.83 -2.67
CA PRO A 92 18.51 -8.44 -3.07
C PRO A 92 19.86 -7.95 -2.53
N ASN A 93 20.43 -6.94 -3.22
CA ASN A 93 21.58 -6.21 -2.71
C ASN A 93 21.13 -4.96 -1.93
N PRO A 94 21.14 -4.97 -0.57
CA PRO A 94 20.58 -3.89 0.23
C PRO A 94 21.34 -2.57 0.14
N LEU A 95 22.53 -2.55 -0.47
CA LEU A 95 23.26 -1.31 -0.80
C LEU A 95 22.64 -0.56 -1.98
N LYS A 96 21.86 -1.21 -2.85
CA LYS A 96 21.38 -0.66 -4.12
C LYS A 96 19.90 -0.91 -4.37
N GLU A 97 19.30 -1.85 -3.66
CA GLU A 97 17.96 -2.37 -3.91
C GLU A 97 17.15 -2.39 -2.60
N PHE A 98 15.85 -2.24 -2.71
CA PHE A 98 14.96 -2.43 -1.56
C PHE A 98 14.99 -3.88 -1.14
N ALA A 99 14.88 -4.12 0.15
CA ALA A 99 14.90 -5.47 0.70
C ALA A 99 13.92 -5.57 1.89
N THR A 100 13.23 -6.68 1.98
CA THR A 100 12.46 -6.99 3.19
C THR A 100 13.42 -7.55 4.24
N VAL A 101 13.35 -7.05 5.47
CA VAL A 101 14.22 -7.50 6.57
C VAL A 101 13.44 -8.17 7.70
N GLU A 102 12.13 -7.92 7.78
CA GLU A 102 11.27 -8.58 8.75
C GLU A 102 9.86 -8.75 8.17
N VAL A 103 9.25 -9.89 8.45
CA VAL A 103 7.84 -10.18 8.21
C VAL A 103 7.29 -10.91 9.43
N LYS A 104 6.26 -10.35 10.05
CA LYS A 104 5.66 -10.91 11.25
C LYS A 104 4.14 -10.84 11.18
N ALA A 105 3.49 -11.98 11.16
CA ALA A 105 2.03 -12.06 11.23
C ALA A 105 1.53 -11.50 12.57
N ILE A 106 0.50 -10.68 12.51
CA ILE A 106 -0.18 -10.13 13.69
C ILE A 106 -1.57 -10.75 13.77
N ASN A 107 -1.74 -11.67 14.71
CA ASN A 107 -2.95 -12.49 14.81
C ASN A 107 -3.97 -11.94 15.82
N THR A 108 -3.66 -10.83 16.48
CA THR A 108 -4.51 -10.29 17.55
C THR A 108 -4.57 -8.76 17.50
N GLU A 109 -5.67 -8.22 17.98
CA GLU A 109 -5.81 -6.76 18.17
C GLU A 109 -4.74 -6.21 19.14
N SER A 110 -4.38 -6.98 20.14
CA SER A 110 -3.29 -6.66 21.06
C SER A 110 -1.95 -6.50 20.35
N GLY A 111 -1.65 -7.38 19.38
CA GLY A 111 -0.44 -7.28 18.54
C GLY A 111 -0.42 -6.00 17.71
N ALA A 112 -1.55 -5.62 17.10
CA ALA A 112 -1.66 -4.38 16.35
C ALA A 112 -1.47 -3.15 17.25
N ARG A 113 -2.02 -3.18 18.46
CA ARG A 113 -1.81 -2.11 19.47
C ARG A 113 -0.36 -2.04 19.94
N GLN A 114 0.32 -3.18 20.05
CA GLN A 114 1.75 -3.22 20.40
C GLN A 114 2.59 -2.62 19.28
N TRP A 115 2.33 -2.98 18.02
CA TRP A 115 2.99 -2.34 16.87
C TRP A 115 2.79 -0.83 16.91
N LEU A 116 1.55 -0.36 17.06
CA LEU A 116 1.26 1.08 17.11
C LEU A 116 1.99 1.77 18.28
N ASN A 117 2.19 1.08 19.41
CA ASN A 117 2.88 1.65 20.58
C ASN A 117 4.35 1.97 20.31
N HIS A 118 5.05 1.17 19.51
CA HIS A 118 6.46 1.44 19.19
C HIS A 118 6.64 2.25 17.90
N SER A 119 5.68 2.21 16.99
CA SER A 119 5.78 2.88 15.69
C SER A 119 5.16 4.29 15.67
N LEU A 120 4.32 4.62 16.68
CA LEU A 120 3.65 5.91 16.74
C LEU A 120 4.66 7.02 17.12
N PRO A 121 4.88 8.03 16.25
CA PRO A 121 5.80 9.13 16.52
C PRO A 121 5.26 10.09 17.60
N LYS A 122 6.09 11.06 18.02
CA LYS A 122 5.66 12.10 18.97
C LYS A 122 4.51 12.96 18.46
N SER A 123 4.39 13.13 17.15
CA SER A 123 3.26 13.79 16.49
C SER A 123 1.93 13.05 16.70
N ARG A 124 1.97 11.75 17.01
CA ARG A 124 0.82 10.86 17.20
C ARG A 124 -0.03 10.75 15.94
N ARG A 125 0.61 10.87 14.76
CA ARG A 125 -0.01 10.78 13.44
C ARG A 125 0.10 9.38 12.87
N VAL A 126 -0.96 8.96 12.20
CA VAL A 126 -0.99 7.74 11.38
C VAL A 126 -1.22 8.14 9.93
N MET A 127 -0.47 7.55 9.02
CA MET A 127 -0.75 7.66 7.60
C MET A 127 -1.26 6.31 7.10
N VAL A 128 -2.45 6.31 6.49
CA VAL A 128 -3.03 5.13 5.85
C VAL A 128 -2.91 5.27 4.34
N PHE A 129 -2.22 4.34 3.70
CA PHE A 129 -2.09 4.30 2.24
C PHE A 129 -3.02 3.24 1.65
N VAL A 130 -3.73 3.58 0.56
CA VAL A 130 -4.60 2.68 -0.21
C VAL A 130 -4.12 2.68 -1.66
N HIS A 131 -3.61 1.53 -2.11
CA HIS A 131 -3.01 1.41 -3.45
C HIS A 131 -4.05 1.44 -4.58
N GLY A 132 -3.58 1.60 -5.80
CA GLY A 132 -4.39 1.67 -7.00
C GLY A 132 -4.57 0.34 -7.72
N PHE A 133 -5.15 0.42 -8.92
CA PHE A 133 -5.33 -0.67 -9.87
C PHE A 133 -3.99 -1.28 -10.30
N ASN A 134 -4.01 -2.56 -10.67
CA ASN A 134 -2.87 -3.28 -11.24
C ASN A 134 -1.64 -3.29 -10.31
N ASN A 135 -1.86 -3.51 -9.01
CA ASN A 135 -0.80 -3.62 -8.01
C ASN A 135 -0.84 -5.01 -7.36
N THR A 136 0.30 -5.68 -7.35
CA THR A 136 0.49 -6.86 -6.51
C THR A 136 0.67 -6.45 -5.05
N PHE A 137 0.74 -7.43 -4.16
CA PHE A 137 0.95 -7.15 -2.73
C PHE A 137 2.31 -6.47 -2.49
N GLU A 138 3.37 -7.04 -3.05
CA GLU A 138 4.72 -6.52 -2.94
C GLU A 138 4.89 -5.14 -3.60
N ASP A 139 4.18 -4.87 -4.70
CA ASP A 139 4.17 -3.54 -5.33
C ASP A 139 3.69 -2.47 -4.35
N SER A 140 2.58 -2.75 -3.69
CA SER A 140 1.96 -1.82 -2.75
C SER A 140 2.84 -1.58 -1.52
N VAL A 141 3.45 -2.64 -0.96
CA VAL A 141 4.32 -2.56 0.21
C VAL A 141 5.57 -1.72 -0.08
N TYR A 142 6.31 -2.04 -1.14
CA TYR A 142 7.54 -1.31 -1.46
C TYR A 142 7.27 0.13 -1.91
N ARG A 143 6.18 0.36 -2.64
CA ARG A 143 5.77 1.71 -3.03
C ARG A 143 5.45 2.57 -1.81
N PHE A 144 4.73 2.03 -0.84
CA PHE A 144 4.42 2.80 0.36
C PHE A 144 5.64 3.04 1.24
N ALA A 145 6.53 2.06 1.39
CA ALA A 145 7.80 2.25 2.08
C ALA A 145 8.62 3.40 1.43
N GLN A 146 8.66 3.45 0.09
CA GLN A 146 9.31 4.54 -0.65
C GLN A 146 8.65 5.90 -0.37
N ILE A 147 7.32 5.98 -0.41
CA ILE A 147 6.58 7.24 -0.16
C ILE A 147 6.87 7.76 1.25
N VAL A 148 6.80 6.90 2.26
CA VAL A 148 7.07 7.28 3.67
C VAL A 148 8.49 7.78 3.82
N HIS A 149 9.47 7.06 3.29
CA HIS A 149 10.88 7.46 3.37
C HIS A 149 11.16 8.78 2.65
N ASP A 150 10.72 8.91 1.40
CA ASP A 150 11.03 10.06 0.55
C ASP A 150 10.32 11.34 1.01
N SER A 151 9.14 11.22 1.59
CA SER A 151 8.43 12.38 2.14
C SER A 151 9.00 12.87 3.46
N GLY A 152 9.77 12.05 4.17
CA GLY A 152 10.23 12.35 5.53
C GLY A 152 9.08 12.53 6.53
N ALA A 153 7.90 11.97 6.23
CA ALA A 153 6.72 12.14 7.08
C ALA A 153 6.92 11.49 8.45
N ASP A 154 6.67 12.25 9.52
CA ASP A 154 6.70 11.77 10.92
C ASP A 154 5.35 11.13 11.26
N VAL A 155 5.16 9.88 10.84
CA VAL A 155 3.91 9.12 10.91
C VAL A 155 4.15 7.66 11.27
N ALA A 156 3.16 7.01 11.88
CA ALA A 156 3.09 5.55 11.92
C ALA A 156 2.45 5.08 10.58
N PRO A 157 3.19 4.34 9.74
CA PRO A 157 2.71 4.03 8.41
C PRO A 157 1.88 2.74 8.38
N VAL A 158 0.63 2.87 8.02
CA VAL A 158 -0.31 1.75 7.82
C VAL A 158 -0.66 1.66 6.34
N ILE A 159 -0.62 0.48 5.77
CA ILE A 159 -1.10 0.25 4.41
C ILE A 159 -2.31 -0.66 4.43
N PHE A 160 -3.35 -0.30 3.68
CA PHE A 160 -4.46 -1.18 3.37
C PHE A 160 -4.32 -1.73 1.96
N THR A 161 -4.13 -3.04 1.84
CA THR A 161 -4.02 -3.70 0.54
C THR A 161 -5.28 -4.49 0.23
N TRP A 162 -5.94 -4.14 -0.88
CA TRP A 162 -7.11 -4.83 -1.38
C TRP A 162 -6.73 -5.79 -2.53
N PRO A 163 -7.54 -6.82 -2.82
CA PRO A 163 -7.22 -7.84 -3.82
C PRO A 163 -7.21 -7.28 -5.25
N SER A 164 -6.06 -6.82 -5.72
CA SER A 164 -5.74 -6.53 -7.11
C SER A 164 -4.84 -7.63 -7.65
N ARG A 165 -5.16 -8.13 -8.86
CA ARG A 165 -4.42 -9.25 -9.48
C ARG A 165 -3.10 -8.83 -10.12
N GLY A 166 -2.79 -7.53 -10.17
CA GLY A 166 -1.57 -7.05 -10.82
C GLY A 166 -1.56 -7.28 -12.33
N SER A 167 -2.73 -7.20 -12.96
CA SER A 167 -2.93 -7.42 -14.39
C SER A 167 -3.84 -6.35 -14.97
N VAL A 168 -3.45 -5.77 -16.09
CA VAL A 168 -4.25 -4.76 -16.80
C VAL A 168 -5.55 -5.33 -17.37
N PHE A 169 -5.63 -6.66 -17.53
CA PHE A 169 -6.82 -7.35 -18.02
C PHE A 169 -7.87 -7.60 -16.94
N ASP A 170 -7.50 -7.44 -15.67
CA ASP A 170 -8.37 -7.71 -14.53
C ASP A 170 -9.03 -6.45 -13.95
N TYR A 171 -9.20 -5.38 -14.75
CA TYR A 171 -9.79 -4.12 -14.28
C TYR A 171 -11.15 -4.31 -13.59
N ASN A 172 -12.06 -5.10 -14.20
CA ASN A 172 -13.37 -5.33 -13.60
C ASN A 172 -13.29 -6.14 -12.29
N TYR A 173 -12.40 -7.13 -12.23
CA TYR A 173 -12.16 -7.88 -11.01
C TYR A 173 -11.64 -6.96 -9.90
N ASP A 174 -10.66 -6.13 -10.21
CA ASP A 174 -10.07 -5.17 -9.29
C ASP A 174 -11.11 -4.16 -8.80
N LYS A 175 -11.97 -3.64 -9.70
CA LYS A 175 -13.05 -2.72 -9.33
C LYS A 175 -14.06 -3.35 -8.37
N GLU A 176 -14.47 -4.60 -8.61
CA GLU A 176 -15.33 -5.32 -7.67
C GLU A 176 -14.61 -5.64 -6.35
N SER A 177 -13.29 -5.84 -6.39
CA SER A 177 -12.48 -6.06 -5.18
C SER A 177 -12.39 -4.82 -4.29
N THR A 178 -12.46 -3.61 -4.87
CA THR A 178 -12.56 -2.38 -4.05
C THR A 178 -13.89 -2.32 -3.32
N ASN A 179 -15.01 -2.62 -3.99
CA ASN A 179 -16.31 -2.69 -3.34
C ASN A 179 -16.36 -3.78 -2.25
N TYR A 180 -15.76 -4.93 -2.52
CA TYR A 180 -15.63 -6.03 -1.56
C TYR A 180 -14.87 -5.62 -0.29
N SER A 181 -13.83 -4.80 -0.44
CA SER A 181 -12.92 -4.40 0.64
C SER A 181 -13.37 -3.16 1.41
N ARG A 182 -14.47 -2.51 1.02
CA ARG A 182 -14.97 -1.25 1.58
C ARG A 182 -15.18 -1.31 3.08
N ASP A 183 -15.91 -2.31 3.55
CA ASP A 183 -16.27 -2.43 4.97
C ASP A 183 -15.04 -2.82 5.83
N ALA A 184 -14.09 -3.53 5.23
CA ALA A 184 -12.82 -3.86 5.87
C ALA A 184 -11.95 -2.60 6.06
N LEU A 185 -11.83 -1.75 5.03
CA LEU A 185 -11.10 -0.48 5.17
C LEU A 185 -11.78 0.42 6.21
N GLU A 186 -13.10 0.54 6.19
CA GLU A 186 -13.85 1.31 7.20
C GLU A 186 -13.55 0.79 8.62
N THR A 187 -13.54 -0.52 8.79
CA THR A 187 -13.22 -1.16 10.07
C THR A 187 -11.79 -0.83 10.54
N VAL A 188 -10.80 -0.91 9.64
CA VAL A 188 -9.41 -0.56 9.96
C VAL A 188 -9.29 0.91 10.36
N LEU A 189 -9.89 1.83 9.60
CA LEU A 189 -9.86 3.25 9.91
C LEU A 189 -10.50 3.57 11.26
N ARG A 190 -11.63 2.95 11.58
CA ARG A 190 -12.32 3.11 12.85
C ARG A 190 -11.47 2.57 14.01
N LYS A 191 -10.86 1.39 13.87
CA LYS A 191 -9.97 0.83 14.89
C LYS A 191 -8.76 1.72 15.19
N ILE A 192 -8.19 2.34 14.17
CA ILE A 192 -7.11 3.33 14.36
C ILE A 192 -7.64 4.58 15.06
N ALA A 193 -8.81 5.08 14.68
CA ALA A 193 -9.43 6.28 15.29
C ALA A 193 -9.85 6.05 16.75
N GLU A 194 -10.30 4.86 17.11
CA GLU A 194 -10.67 4.47 18.48
C GLU A 194 -9.46 4.45 19.42
N ASP A 195 -8.22 4.31 18.91
CA ASP A 195 -7.04 4.32 19.77
C ASP A 195 -6.77 5.72 20.34
N PRO A 196 -6.77 5.90 21.68
CA PRO A 196 -6.61 7.22 22.31
C PRO A 196 -5.21 7.81 22.11
N ARG A 197 -4.23 7.03 21.71
CA ARG A 197 -2.87 7.49 21.43
C ARG A 197 -2.77 8.18 20.08
N VAL A 198 -3.63 7.82 19.12
CA VAL A 198 -3.69 8.45 17.80
C VAL A 198 -4.36 9.81 17.92
N LYS A 199 -3.72 10.83 17.35
CA LYS A 199 -4.25 12.20 17.28
C LYS A 199 -4.86 12.49 15.93
N ASP A 200 -4.12 12.23 14.86
CA ASP A 200 -4.50 12.55 13.49
C ASP A 200 -4.30 11.34 12.57
N ILE A 201 -5.18 11.19 11.60
CA ILE A 201 -5.12 10.19 10.54
C ILE A 201 -5.13 10.92 9.20
N THR A 202 -4.07 10.74 8.41
CA THR A 202 -4.01 11.14 7.01
C THR A 202 -4.23 9.92 6.14
N ILE A 203 -5.18 9.96 5.22
CA ILE A 203 -5.39 8.89 4.24
C ILE A 203 -4.82 9.36 2.91
N MET A 204 -3.96 8.55 2.30
CA MET A 204 -3.46 8.75 0.95
C MET A 204 -3.92 7.61 0.06
N ALA A 205 -4.75 7.89 -0.92
CA ALA A 205 -5.29 6.91 -1.84
C ALA A 205 -4.87 7.20 -3.28
N HIS A 206 -4.50 6.18 -4.03
CA HIS A 206 -4.07 6.30 -5.41
C HIS A 206 -5.04 5.61 -6.37
N SER A 207 -5.36 6.27 -7.49
CA SER A 207 -6.14 5.71 -8.60
C SER A 207 -7.45 5.07 -8.09
N MET A 208 -7.72 3.79 -8.38
CA MET A 208 -8.89 3.03 -7.94
C MET A 208 -9.01 2.90 -6.41
N GLY A 209 -7.90 3.02 -5.67
CA GLY A 209 -7.91 3.11 -4.20
C GLY A 209 -8.64 4.34 -3.68
N SER A 210 -8.75 5.40 -4.50
CA SER A 210 -9.54 6.59 -4.17
C SER A 210 -11.04 6.27 -4.12
N TRP A 211 -11.54 5.47 -5.06
CA TRP A 211 -12.92 4.98 -5.02
C TRP A 211 -13.19 4.20 -3.73
N LEU A 212 -12.34 3.23 -3.42
CA LEU A 212 -12.44 2.43 -2.20
C LEU A 212 -12.45 3.33 -0.95
N THR A 213 -11.56 4.31 -0.88
CA THR A 213 -11.45 5.22 0.26
C THR A 213 -12.71 6.05 0.45
N VAL A 214 -13.23 6.66 -0.62
CA VAL A 214 -14.45 7.47 -0.58
C VAL A 214 -15.66 6.62 -0.17
N GLU A 215 -15.78 5.41 -0.68
CA GLU A 215 -16.86 4.48 -0.28
C GLU A 215 -16.74 4.04 1.18
N ALA A 216 -15.53 3.79 1.69
CA ALA A 216 -15.31 3.45 3.10
C ALA A 216 -15.68 4.62 4.04
N LEU A 217 -15.28 5.85 3.69
CA LEU A 217 -15.63 7.05 4.47
C LEU A 217 -17.14 7.32 4.43
N ARG A 218 -17.77 7.14 3.27
CA ARG A 218 -19.24 7.24 3.16
C ARG A 218 -19.93 6.19 4.02
N GLN A 219 -19.43 4.95 4.03
CA GLN A 219 -19.96 3.89 4.90
C GLN A 219 -19.84 4.26 6.39
N MET A 220 -18.71 4.81 6.80
CA MET A 220 -18.51 5.35 8.15
C MET A 220 -19.53 6.45 8.46
N ALA A 221 -19.72 7.41 7.56
CA ALA A 221 -20.68 8.51 7.75
C ALA A 221 -22.15 8.02 7.84
N ILE A 222 -22.53 6.99 7.09
CA ILE A 222 -23.86 6.38 7.17
C ILE A 222 -24.06 5.71 8.54
N ARG A 223 -23.05 4.98 9.02
CA ARG A 223 -23.10 4.24 10.30
C ARG A 223 -23.06 5.16 11.50
N ASP A 224 -22.11 6.08 11.54
CA ASP A 224 -21.79 6.91 12.72
C ASP A 224 -22.31 8.35 12.60
N LYS A 225 -23.07 8.65 11.52
CA LYS A 225 -23.61 9.98 11.16
C LYS A 225 -22.53 11.04 10.90
N ARG A 226 -21.30 10.64 10.74
CA ARG A 226 -20.15 11.49 10.42
C ARG A 226 -18.92 10.64 10.09
N VAL A 227 -17.95 11.22 9.43
CA VAL A 227 -16.57 10.73 9.38
C VAL A 227 -15.89 11.05 10.72
N ASP A 228 -15.05 10.15 11.24
CA ASP A 228 -14.35 10.37 12.51
C ASP A 228 -13.45 11.62 12.43
N ARG A 229 -13.48 12.44 13.50
CA ARG A 229 -12.77 13.72 13.54
C ARG A 229 -11.25 13.60 13.51
N LYS A 230 -10.71 12.43 13.83
CA LYS A 230 -9.27 12.17 13.74
C LYS A 230 -8.80 11.98 12.29
N ILE A 231 -9.72 11.71 11.35
CA ILE A 231 -9.40 11.70 9.91
C ILE A 231 -9.40 13.16 9.45
N THR A 232 -8.20 13.77 9.48
CA THR A 232 -8.02 15.20 9.23
C THR A 232 -7.76 15.51 7.76
N ASP A 233 -7.12 14.57 7.05
CA ASP A 233 -6.70 14.78 5.67
C ASP A 233 -6.96 13.54 4.82
N VAL A 234 -7.49 13.76 3.62
CA VAL A 234 -7.69 12.72 2.60
C VAL A 234 -7.08 13.20 1.29
N ILE A 235 -5.99 12.56 0.87
CA ILE A 235 -5.26 12.88 -0.35
C ILE A 235 -5.64 11.84 -1.41
N LEU A 236 -6.32 12.27 -2.46
CA LEU A 236 -6.70 11.45 -3.61
C LEU A 236 -5.73 11.72 -4.76
N ALA A 237 -4.75 10.83 -4.95
CA ALA A 237 -3.72 10.97 -5.99
C ALA A 237 -4.19 10.29 -7.29
N SER A 238 -4.30 11.07 -8.37
CA SER A 238 -4.77 10.57 -9.68
C SER A 238 -6.03 9.70 -9.56
N PRO A 239 -7.12 10.20 -8.94
CA PRO A 239 -8.25 9.39 -8.55
C PRO A 239 -9.00 8.79 -9.74
N ASP A 240 -9.28 7.51 -9.70
CA ASP A 240 -10.16 6.81 -10.64
C ASP A 240 -11.58 6.78 -10.06
N LEU A 241 -12.27 7.89 -10.22
CA LEU A 241 -13.65 8.06 -9.78
C LEU A 241 -14.37 9.12 -10.63
N ASP A 242 -15.68 8.96 -10.74
CA ASP A 242 -16.54 9.93 -11.42
C ASP A 242 -16.80 11.14 -10.51
N VAL A 243 -16.62 12.35 -11.06
CA VAL A 243 -16.72 13.61 -10.30
C VAL A 243 -18.13 13.86 -9.78
N ASP A 244 -19.17 13.51 -10.54
CA ASP A 244 -20.55 13.73 -10.14
C ASP A 244 -20.95 12.75 -9.02
N VAL A 245 -20.49 11.51 -9.11
CA VAL A 245 -20.66 10.50 -8.05
C VAL A 245 -19.93 10.94 -6.80
N PHE A 246 -18.67 11.36 -6.92
CA PHE A 246 -17.87 11.87 -5.80
C PHE A 246 -18.56 13.03 -5.09
N ASN A 247 -19.06 14.01 -5.82
CA ASN A 247 -19.76 15.16 -5.25
C ASN A 247 -21.01 14.75 -4.46
N LYS A 248 -21.75 13.74 -4.92
CA LYS A 248 -22.89 13.19 -4.17
C LYS A 248 -22.47 12.45 -2.90
N GLN A 249 -21.39 11.68 -2.98
CA GLN A 249 -20.84 10.94 -1.84
C GLN A 249 -20.33 11.91 -0.77
N PHE A 250 -19.53 12.92 -1.19
CA PHE A 250 -18.94 13.91 -0.29
C PHE A 250 -19.98 14.74 0.47
N ARG A 251 -21.11 15.09 -0.17
CA ARG A 251 -22.21 15.80 0.50
C ARG A 251 -22.93 14.95 1.55
N ALA A 252 -22.76 13.65 1.52
CA ALA A 252 -23.37 12.71 2.46
C ALA A 252 -22.47 12.35 3.65
N MET A 253 -21.22 12.85 3.67
CA MET A 253 -20.23 12.67 4.73
C MET A 253 -20.24 13.82 5.72
#